data_42e7eeef2ac77862e6c90080764803f2
#
_entry.id   42e7eeef2ac77862e6c90080764803f2
#
_cell.length_a   1.000
_cell.length_b   1.000
_cell.length_c   1.000
_cell.angle_alpha   90.00
_cell.angle_beta   90.00
_cell.angle_gamma   90.00
#
_symmetry.space_group_name_H-M   'P 1'
#
loop_
_entity.id
_entity.type
_entity.pdbx_description
1 polymer ?
#
loop_
_entity_poly.entity_id
_entity_poly.type
_entity_poly.pdbx_seq_one_letter_code
_entity_poly.pdbx_strand_id
1 'polypeptide(L)'
;VILNMEIVEHVEDIEFFLNSCSKLLKKNGLMFVATINKTLKSYVFAIVGAEYVLKWLPIGTHEWEKFVKPEDLKKILNKNNLILDSINGMHFNIIKDEWNISKDISVNYITKFKKN
;
A
#
# COMPACT_ATOMS: atom_id res chain seq x y z
N VAL A 1 -6.23 -14.58 7.79
CA VAL A 1 -5.75 -13.20 7.61
C VAL A 1 -4.51 -13.20 6.73
N ILE A 2 -4.50 -12.32 5.76
CA ILE A 2 -3.33 -12.11 4.89
C ILE A 2 -2.84 -10.68 5.08
N LEU A 3 -1.54 -10.52 5.28
CA LEU A 3 -0.88 -9.22 5.43
C LEU A 3 0.05 -8.99 4.25
N ASN A 4 -0.24 -7.98 3.44
CA ASN A 4 0.61 -7.51 2.35
C ASN A 4 1.12 -6.11 2.71
N MET A 5 2.20 -6.07 3.47
CA MET A 5 2.75 -4.83 4.02
C MET A 5 3.93 -4.36 3.17
N GLU A 6 3.68 -3.35 2.33
CA GLU A 6 4.68 -2.75 1.44
C GLU A 6 5.35 -3.77 0.48
N ILE A 7 4.54 -4.64 -0.09
CA ILE A 7 4.98 -5.69 -1.02
C ILE A 7 4.50 -5.42 -2.44
N VAL A 8 3.25 -4.94 -2.59
CA VAL A 8 2.60 -4.87 -3.90
C VAL A 8 3.32 -3.94 -4.89
N GLU A 9 4.02 -2.92 -4.41
CA GLU A 9 4.83 -2.02 -5.24
C GLU A 9 6.14 -2.65 -5.73
N HIS A 10 6.48 -3.82 -5.24
CA HIS A 10 7.70 -4.54 -5.61
C HIS A 10 7.44 -5.77 -6.48
N VAL A 11 6.19 -6.17 -6.67
CA VAL A 11 5.87 -7.34 -7.49
C VAL A 11 5.77 -6.92 -8.97
N GLU A 12 6.12 -7.86 -9.84
CA GLU A 12 6.13 -7.62 -11.28
C GLU A 12 4.72 -7.52 -11.86
N ASP A 13 3.82 -8.41 -11.42
CA ASP A 13 2.42 -8.46 -11.84
C ASP A 13 1.52 -8.41 -10.61
N ILE A 14 1.06 -7.22 -10.27
CA ILE A 14 0.23 -6.99 -9.09
C ILE A 14 -1.11 -7.73 -9.17
N GLU A 15 -1.72 -7.78 -10.36
CA GLU A 15 -3.01 -8.44 -10.53
C GLU A 15 -2.89 -9.95 -10.28
N PHE A 16 -1.88 -10.59 -10.86
CA PHE A 16 -1.61 -12.00 -10.62
C PHE A 16 -1.30 -12.27 -9.14
N PHE A 17 -0.48 -11.44 -8.52
CA PHE A 17 -0.13 -11.58 -7.12
C PHE A 17 -1.35 -11.50 -6.21
N LEU A 18 -2.16 -10.46 -6.37
CA LEU A 18 -3.36 -10.27 -5.55
C LEU A 18 -4.44 -11.32 -5.81
N ASN A 19 -4.59 -11.77 -7.05
CA ASN A 19 -5.49 -12.88 -7.37
C ASN A 19 -5.07 -14.15 -6.63
N SER A 20 -3.78 -14.44 -6.61
CA SER A 20 -3.23 -15.60 -5.89
C SER A 20 -3.42 -15.50 -4.39
N CYS A 21 -3.17 -14.34 -3.79
CA CYS A 21 -3.43 -14.10 -2.37
C CYS A 21 -4.91 -14.29 -2.04
N SER A 22 -5.80 -13.76 -2.89
CA SER A 22 -7.25 -13.83 -2.67
C SER A 22 -7.76 -15.26 -2.65
N LYS A 23 -7.18 -16.13 -3.48
CA LYS A 23 -7.55 -17.56 -3.50
C LYS A 23 -7.19 -18.29 -2.21
N LEU A 24 -6.14 -17.84 -1.53
CA LEU A 24 -5.72 -18.43 -0.25
C LEU A 24 -6.58 -17.97 0.92
N LEU A 25 -7.34 -16.91 0.76
CA LEU A 25 -8.15 -16.34 1.82
C LEU A 25 -9.51 -17.04 1.87
N LYS A 26 -9.89 -17.46 3.07
CA LYS A 26 -11.19 -18.09 3.30
C LYS A 26 -12.32 -17.05 3.28
N LYS A 27 -13.55 -17.51 3.07
CA LYS A 27 -14.74 -16.68 3.22
C LYS A 27 -14.75 -16.01 4.59
N ASN A 28 -15.11 -14.74 4.63
CA ASN A 28 -15.05 -13.86 5.82
C ASN A 28 -13.63 -13.56 6.31
N GLY A 29 -12.60 -14.01 5.60
CA GLY A 29 -11.22 -13.68 5.92
C GLY A 29 -10.89 -12.22 5.63
N LEU A 30 -9.83 -11.73 6.24
CA LEU A 30 -9.37 -10.35 6.11
C LEU A 30 -8.03 -10.29 5.39
N MET A 31 -7.90 -9.30 4.49
CA MET A 31 -6.65 -8.97 3.85
C MET A 31 -6.32 -7.51 4.11
N PHE A 32 -5.13 -7.27 4.62
CA PHE A 32 -4.59 -5.93 4.82
C PHE A 32 -3.54 -5.67 3.74
N VAL A 33 -3.64 -4.53 3.07
CA VAL A 33 -2.65 -4.10 2.08
C VAL A 33 -2.18 -2.70 2.42
N ALA A 34 -0.91 -2.56 2.72
CA ALA A 34 -0.25 -1.28 2.95
C ALA A 34 0.74 -1.02 1.83
N THR A 35 0.65 0.14 1.20
CA THR A 35 1.52 0.51 0.09
C THR A 35 1.58 2.02 -0.10
N ILE A 36 2.29 2.46 -1.13
CA ILE A 36 2.50 3.87 -1.45
C ILE A 36 1.54 4.28 -2.57
N ASN A 37 0.83 5.39 -2.36
CA ASN A 37 -0.09 5.92 -3.37
C ASN A 37 0.67 6.55 -4.54
N LYS A 38 0.19 6.35 -5.76
CA LYS A 38 0.81 6.91 -6.96
C LYS A 38 0.38 8.37 -7.14
N THR A 39 1.03 9.26 -6.40
CA THR A 39 0.78 10.71 -6.43
C THR A 39 2.09 11.47 -6.57
N LEU A 40 2.02 12.73 -6.97
CA LEU A 40 3.21 13.58 -7.00
C LEU A 40 3.80 13.76 -5.60
N LYS A 41 2.94 13.87 -4.58
CA LYS A 41 3.38 13.99 -3.19
C LYS A 41 4.16 12.75 -2.74
N SER A 42 3.70 11.54 -3.10
CA SER A 42 4.42 10.31 -2.78
C SER A 42 5.77 10.23 -3.48
N TYR A 43 5.86 10.70 -4.72
CA TYR A 43 7.13 10.79 -5.45
C TYR A 43 8.15 11.62 -4.68
N VAL A 44 7.72 12.81 -4.23
CA VAL A 44 8.61 13.70 -3.47
C VAL A 44 9.04 13.07 -2.14
N PHE A 45 8.09 12.54 -1.37
CA PHE A 45 8.40 12.02 -0.03
C PHE A 45 9.11 10.66 -0.04
N ALA A 46 8.70 9.74 -0.90
CA ALA A 46 9.27 8.40 -0.91
C ALA A 46 10.60 8.34 -1.66
N ILE A 47 10.66 8.95 -2.85
CA ILE A 47 11.84 8.85 -3.71
C ILE A 47 12.84 9.95 -3.39
N VAL A 48 12.43 11.21 -3.49
CA VAL A 48 13.35 12.34 -3.27
C VAL A 48 13.72 12.45 -1.79
N GLY A 49 12.72 12.40 -0.90
CA GLY A 49 12.96 12.56 0.54
C GLY A 49 13.72 11.39 1.15
N ALA A 50 13.16 10.19 1.06
CA ALA A 50 13.71 9.02 1.76
C ALA A 50 15.00 8.49 1.13
N GLU A 51 15.08 8.47 -0.20
CA GLU A 51 16.23 7.89 -0.90
C GLU A 51 17.38 8.87 -1.09
N TYR A 52 17.10 10.11 -1.53
CA TYR A 52 18.14 11.08 -1.88
C TYR A 52 18.50 12.05 -0.77
N VAL A 53 17.52 12.60 -0.06
CA VAL A 53 17.77 13.63 0.96
C VAL A 53 18.11 13.01 2.32
N LEU A 54 17.20 12.20 2.85
CA LEU A 54 17.37 11.61 4.18
C LEU A 54 18.22 10.35 4.15
N LYS A 55 18.35 9.71 2.99
CA LYS A 55 19.13 8.47 2.82
C LYS A 55 18.71 7.35 3.77
N TRP A 56 17.44 7.32 4.14
CA TRP A 56 16.88 6.23 4.96
C TRP A 56 16.90 4.89 4.23
N LEU A 57 16.79 4.94 2.88
CA LEU A 57 16.73 3.76 2.02
C LEU A 57 17.74 3.92 0.88
N PRO A 58 18.26 2.81 0.33
CA PRO A 58 19.11 2.86 -0.86
C PRO A 58 18.40 3.50 -2.04
N ILE A 59 19.15 4.22 -2.87
CA ILE A 59 18.63 4.80 -4.11
C ILE A 59 18.10 3.68 -4.99
N GLY A 60 16.90 3.89 -5.57
CA GLY A 60 16.25 2.89 -6.43
C GLY A 60 15.37 1.90 -5.68
N THR A 61 15.20 2.04 -4.36
CA THR A 61 14.31 1.18 -3.58
C THR A 61 12.86 1.29 -4.05
N HIS A 62 12.43 2.49 -4.45
CA HIS A 62 11.07 2.75 -4.93
C HIS A 62 11.06 3.08 -6.42
N GLU A 63 10.14 2.47 -7.15
CA GLU A 63 9.81 2.79 -8.53
C GLU A 63 8.41 3.40 -8.57
N TRP A 64 8.30 4.70 -8.86
CA TRP A 64 7.03 5.43 -8.80
C TRP A 64 5.95 4.83 -9.71
N GLU A 65 6.34 4.30 -10.88
CA GLU A 65 5.41 3.65 -11.81
C GLU A 65 4.70 2.44 -11.20
N LYS A 66 5.32 1.80 -10.22
CA LYS A 66 4.77 0.65 -9.51
C LYS A 66 3.96 1.02 -8.27
N PHE A 67 3.89 2.30 -7.93
CA PHE A 67 3.02 2.75 -6.84
C PHE A 67 1.57 2.55 -7.24
N VAL A 68 0.72 2.23 -6.27
CA VAL A 68 -0.63 1.73 -6.52
C VAL A 68 -1.66 2.71 -5.99
N LYS A 69 -2.55 3.17 -6.88
CA LYS A 69 -3.70 3.99 -6.47
C LYS A 69 -4.74 3.13 -5.73
N PRO A 70 -5.38 3.66 -4.68
CA PRO A 70 -6.43 2.90 -3.97
C PRO A 70 -7.54 2.40 -4.88
N GLU A 71 -7.93 3.18 -5.89
CA GLU A 71 -8.97 2.80 -6.85
C GLU A 71 -8.58 1.55 -7.66
N ASP A 72 -7.32 1.46 -8.05
CA ASP A 72 -6.81 0.33 -8.82
C ASP A 72 -6.74 -0.93 -7.96
N LEU A 73 -6.26 -0.79 -6.72
CA LEU A 73 -6.25 -1.88 -5.75
C LEU A 73 -7.67 -2.40 -5.50
N LYS A 74 -8.61 -1.50 -5.30
CA LYS A 74 -10.02 -1.84 -5.08
C LYS A 74 -10.61 -2.59 -6.26
N LYS A 75 -10.32 -2.17 -7.50
CA LYS A 75 -10.79 -2.87 -8.71
C LYS A 75 -10.30 -4.31 -8.76
N ILE A 76 -9.01 -4.52 -8.51
CA ILE A 76 -8.42 -5.86 -8.55
C ILE A 76 -9.06 -6.76 -7.49
N LEU A 77 -9.17 -6.28 -6.26
CA LEU A 77 -9.68 -7.08 -5.15
C LEU A 77 -11.19 -7.30 -5.23
N ASN A 78 -11.95 -6.34 -5.77
CA ASN A 78 -13.39 -6.53 -5.99
C ASN A 78 -13.66 -7.68 -6.98
N LYS A 79 -12.81 -7.86 -7.99
CA LYS A 79 -12.92 -9.00 -8.91
C LYS A 79 -12.75 -10.34 -8.22
N ASN A 80 -12.12 -10.36 -7.06
CA ASN A 80 -11.85 -11.54 -6.26
C ASN A 80 -12.77 -11.65 -5.04
N ASN A 81 -13.89 -10.96 -5.06
CA ASN A 81 -14.92 -10.96 -4.00
C ASN A 81 -14.41 -10.38 -2.66
N LEU A 82 -13.42 -9.51 -2.69
CA LEU A 82 -12.98 -8.76 -1.52
C LEU A 82 -13.56 -7.35 -1.57
N ILE A 83 -14.16 -6.94 -0.46
CA ILE A 83 -14.80 -5.64 -0.30
C ILE A 83 -14.00 -4.79 0.66
N LEU A 84 -13.74 -3.54 0.28
CA LEU A 84 -13.02 -2.58 1.11
C LEU A 84 -13.83 -2.26 2.35
N ASP A 85 -13.25 -2.48 3.52
CA ASP A 85 -13.87 -2.18 4.81
C ASP A 85 -13.36 -0.84 5.37
N SER A 86 -12.05 -0.58 5.26
CA SER A 86 -11.48 0.69 5.71
C SER A 86 -10.20 1.03 4.97
N ILE A 87 -9.88 2.33 4.91
CA ILE A 87 -8.64 2.86 4.37
C ILE A 87 -8.16 4.00 5.25
N ASN A 88 -6.87 4.00 5.57
CA ASN A 88 -6.21 5.05 6.34
C ASN A 88 -4.81 5.31 5.80
N GLY A 89 -4.28 6.51 6.04
CA GLY A 89 -2.89 6.82 5.79
C GLY A 89 -2.04 6.55 7.02
N MET A 90 -0.72 6.57 6.83
CA MET A 90 0.26 6.49 7.90
C MET A 90 1.16 7.72 7.83
N HIS A 91 1.37 8.37 8.97
CA HIS A 91 2.13 9.59 9.07
C HIS A 91 3.29 9.41 10.07
N PHE A 92 4.50 9.76 9.65
CA PHE A 92 5.66 9.73 10.53
C PHE A 92 5.87 11.09 11.19
N ASN A 93 5.88 11.10 12.51
CA ASN A 93 6.16 12.30 13.29
C ASN A 93 7.65 12.35 13.61
N ILE A 94 8.39 13.24 12.94
CA ILE A 94 9.84 13.36 13.08
C ILE A 94 10.24 13.77 14.50
N ILE A 95 9.44 14.62 15.13
CA ILE A 95 9.77 15.15 16.48
C ILE A 95 9.66 14.05 17.53
N LYS A 96 8.61 13.23 17.45
CA LYS A 96 8.36 12.14 18.40
C LYS A 96 8.94 10.80 17.97
N ASP A 97 9.52 10.73 16.77
CA ASP A 97 10.06 9.50 16.18
C ASP A 97 9.04 8.35 16.22
N GLU A 98 7.82 8.61 15.79
CA GLU A 98 6.75 7.62 15.81
C GLU A 98 5.84 7.71 14.59
N TRP A 99 5.18 6.59 14.25
CA TRP A 99 4.18 6.49 13.19
C TRP A 99 2.78 6.63 13.77
N ASN A 100 1.93 7.39 13.10
CA ASN A 100 0.54 7.58 13.48
C ASN A 100 -0.39 7.27 12.31
N ILE A 101 -1.57 6.76 12.61
CA ILE A 101 -2.63 6.56 11.62
C ILE A 101 -3.29 7.91 11.32
N SER A 102 -3.51 8.18 10.04
CA SER A 102 -4.05 9.44 9.55
C SER A 102 -5.15 9.19 8.51
N LYS A 103 -5.98 10.19 8.27
CA LYS A 103 -6.95 10.18 7.16
C LYS A 103 -6.32 10.59 5.83
N ASP A 104 -5.11 11.14 5.86
CA ASP A 104 -4.37 11.54 4.66
C ASP A 104 -3.73 10.33 3.99
N ILE A 105 -4.27 9.93 2.83
CA ILE A 105 -3.78 8.81 2.03
C ILE A 105 -2.96 9.25 0.82
N SER A 106 -2.53 10.50 0.77
CA SER A 106 -1.85 11.05 -0.41
C SER A 106 -0.43 10.53 -0.61
N VAL A 107 0.23 10.03 0.43
CA VAL A 107 1.58 9.44 0.32
C VAL A 107 1.50 7.92 0.41
N ASN A 108 0.97 7.42 1.50
CA ASN A 108 0.82 5.99 1.73
C ASN A 108 -0.57 5.72 2.29
N TYR A 109 -0.95 4.45 2.29
CA TYR A 109 -2.21 4.03 2.89
C TYR A 109 -2.15 2.57 3.33
N ILE A 110 -3.05 2.23 4.25
CA ILE A 110 -3.31 0.85 4.64
C ILE A 110 -4.80 0.58 4.46
N THR A 111 -5.12 -0.53 3.82
CA THR A 111 -6.48 -0.95 3.55
C THR A 111 -6.80 -2.23 4.29
N LYS A 112 -8.07 -2.39 4.62
CA LYS A 112 -8.62 -3.64 5.17
C LYS A 112 -9.74 -4.08 4.25
N PHE A 113 -9.59 -5.28 3.67
CA PHE A 113 -10.59 -5.91 2.82
C PHE A 113 -11.14 -7.14 3.50
N LYS A 114 -12.42 -7.42 3.27
CA LYS A 114 -13.08 -8.63 3.75
C LYS A 114 -13.58 -9.44 2.57
N LYS A 115 -13.33 -10.75 2.59
CA LYS A 115 -13.79 -11.64 1.54
C LYS A 115 -15.23 -12.09 1.80
N ASN A 116 -16.06 -11.88 0.82
CA ASN A 116 -17.45 -12.36 0.84
C ASN A 116 -17.56 -13.84 0.49
#